data_4a4884267fdf234917e69aa9feba204c
#
_entry.id   4a4884267fdf234917e69aa9feba204c
#
_cell.length_a   1.000
_cell.length_b   1.000
_cell.length_c   1.000
_cell.angle_alpha   90.00
_cell.angle_beta   90.00
_cell.angle_gamma   90.00
#
_symmetry.space_group_name_H-M   'P 1'
#
loop_
_entity.id
_entity.type
_entity.pdbx_description
1 polymer ?
#
loop_
_entity_poly.entity_id
_entity_poly.type
_entity_poly.pdbx_seq_one_letter_code
_entity_poly.pdbx_strand_id
1 'polypeptide(L)'
;VWAYVNRFGTMRPYTYRVKATARGRVYSLPINLHTINQFFGTAMGSAEARAFVAAKAEQRDETASFEDYGLALVGRELYEAFLDGYTRKQWGLDPAELPASILKRLPLRFSYDDRYHDHRFQAIPAGGYTAIVQAMLDHPRIEVRLSTELRRDDPYDHIVWTGPIDAYFGFEHGRLGYRTLDFRHELHDGDVQGCVVMNYCDADVPHTRITEHKHFAPWETHDLTVTTTEFSRAAGAGDVPYYPIRLVREKAQLREYVARARAVTGVTFVGRLGTYRYLDMDVTIKEALDAAAVIRAGLADGTPIPAFVVDPLA
;
A
#
# COMPACT_ATOMS: atom_id res chain seq x y z
N VAL A 1 5.37 -13.99 10.50
CA VAL A 1 5.24 -13.82 9.05
C VAL A 1 6.48 -14.35 8.33
N TRP A 2 7.70 -13.86 8.64
CA TRP A 2 8.92 -14.27 7.92
C TRP A 2 9.13 -15.79 7.89
N ALA A 3 9.06 -16.46 9.04
CA ALA A 3 9.18 -17.91 9.11
C ALA A 3 8.06 -18.65 8.35
N TYR A 4 6.86 -18.06 8.27
CA TYR A 4 5.74 -18.63 7.55
C TYR A 4 5.96 -18.60 6.03
N VAL A 5 6.28 -17.43 5.46
CA VAL A 5 6.44 -17.29 4.00
C VAL A 5 7.62 -18.08 3.45
N ASN A 6 8.71 -18.24 4.23
CA ASN A 6 9.87 -19.05 3.84
C ASN A 6 9.59 -20.55 3.73
N ARG A 7 8.41 -21.01 4.16
CA ARG A 7 7.98 -22.43 3.94
C ARG A 7 7.54 -22.70 2.50
N PHE A 8 7.19 -21.63 1.75
CA PHE A 8 6.55 -21.73 0.44
C PHE A 8 7.43 -21.26 -0.72
N GLY A 9 8.64 -20.83 -0.45
CA GLY A 9 9.58 -20.44 -1.48
C GLY A 9 10.85 -19.81 -0.92
N THR A 10 11.84 -19.67 -1.78
CA THR A 10 13.11 -19.03 -1.44
C THR A 10 12.95 -17.52 -1.47
N MET A 11 13.17 -16.86 -0.35
CA MET A 11 13.16 -15.41 -0.24
C MET A 11 14.58 -14.87 -0.43
N ARG A 12 14.82 -14.11 -1.50
CA ARG A 12 16.11 -13.47 -1.78
C ARG A 12 16.17 -12.11 -1.11
N PRO A 13 17.21 -11.80 -0.33
CA PRO A 13 17.39 -10.48 0.28
C PRO A 13 17.34 -9.38 -0.79
N TYR A 14 16.52 -8.38 -0.56
CA TYR A 14 16.34 -7.26 -1.47
C TYR A 14 16.04 -5.98 -0.69
N THR A 15 16.80 -4.93 -0.92
CA THR A 15 16.58 -3.62 -0.29
C THR A 15 15.87 -2.71 -1.28
N TYR A 16 14.61 -2.39 -0.99
CA TYR A 16 13.80 -1.53 -1.84
C TYR A 16 14.26 -0.06 -1.73
N ARG A 17 14.62 0.51 -2.87
CA ARG A 17 15.01 1.91 -3.02
C ARG A 17 14.17 2.55 -4.11
N VAL A 18 13.74 3.78 -3.87
CA VAL A 18 12.88 4.54 -4.77
C VAL A 18 13.58 5.84 -5.16
N LYS A 19 13.48 6.18 -6.43
CA LYS A 19 13.86 7.49 -6.94
C LYS A 19 12.62 8.31 -7.25
N ALA A 20 12.77 9.64 -7.34
CA ALA A 20 11.70 10.52 -7.75
C ALA A 20 12.23 11.61 -8.67
N THR A 21 11.42 12.01 -9.64
CA THR A 21 11.61 13.24 -10.38
C THR A 21 10.82 14.36 -9.71
N ALA A 22 11.44 15.50 -9.53
CA ALA A 22 10.81 16.73 -9.10
C ALA A 22 11.53 17.91 -9.73
N ARG A 23 10.81 18.85 -10.32
CA ARG A 23 11.36 20.06 -10.97
C ARG A 23 12.48 19.74 -11.97
N GLY A 24 12.31 18.69 -12.77
CA GLY A 24 13.25 18.25 -13.81
C GLY A 24 14.54 17.61 -13.30
N ARG A 25 14.63 17.21 -12.03
CA ARG A 25 15.79 16.53 -11.43
C ARG A 25 15.38 15.23 -10.76
N VAL A 26 16.34 14.30 -10.65
CA VAL A 26 16.15 13.01 -9.98
C VAL A 26 16.69 13.08 -8.56
N TYR A 27 15.90 12.60 -7.62
CA TYR A 27 16.20 12.56 -6.17
C TYR A 27 16.02 11.16 -5.60
N SER A 28 16.63 10.92 -4.44
CA SER A 28 16.43 9.70 -3.65
C SER A 28 15.25 9.86 -2.70
N LEU A 29 14.37 8.84 -2.59
CA LEU A 29 13.29 8.78 -1.61
C LEU A 29 13.42 7.55 -0.71
N PRO A 30 12.88 7.61 0.52
CA PRO A 30 12.22 8.76 1.18
C PRO A 30 13.14 9.96 1.32
N ILE A 31 12.56 11.14 1.61
CA ILE A 31 13.36 12.37 1.80
C ILE A 31 14.44 12.11 2.87
N ASN A 32 15.69 12.24 2.48
CA ASN A 32 16.86 11.93 3.31
C ASN A 32 17.91 13.04 3.19
N LEU A 33 19.03 12.93 3.91
CA LEU A 33 20.07 13.96 3.93
C LEU A 33 20.64 14.27 2.53
N HIS A 34 20.76 13.24 1.66
CA HIS A 34 21.19 13.46 0.28
C HIS A 34 20.15 14.27 -0.50
N THR A 35 18.87 13.93 -0.38
CA THR A 35 17.75 14.63 -1.02
C THR A 35 17.70 16.11 -0.58
N ILE A 36 17.82 16.36 0.72
CA ILE A 36 17.80 17.70 1.31
C ILE A 36 18.96 18.54 0.74
N ASN A 37 20.18 18.02 0.83
CA ASN A 37 21.36 18.74 0.34
C ASN A 37 21.31 18.99 -1.17
N GLN A 38 20.91 18.00 -1.95
CA GLN A 38 20.78 18.15 -3.40
C GLN A 38 19.70 19.15 -3.79
N PHE A 39 18.56 19.16 -3.09
CA PHE A 39 17.44 20.05 -3.38
C PHE A 39 17.78 21.50 -3.09
N PHE A 40 18.42 21.78 -1.95
CA PHE A 40 18.78 23.12 -1.54
C PHE A 40 20.18 23.57 -2.01
N GLY A 41 20.95 22.71 -2.69
CA GLY A 41 22.30 23.04 -3.15
C GLY A 41 23.30 23.23 -2.00
N THR A 42 23.17 22.43 -0.92
CA THR A 42 23.97 22.55 0.31
C THR A 42 24.79 21.27 0.57
N ALA A 43 25.66 21.33 1.59
CA ALA A 43 26.46 20.20 2.06
C ALA A 43 26.34 20.07 3.59
N MET A 44 25.14 20.21 4.11
CA MET A 44 24.85 20.15 5.55
C MET A 44 25.11 18.77 6.12
N GLY A 45 25.61 18.73 7.35
CA GLY A 45 25.60 17.54 8.19
C GLY A 45 24.20 17.25 8.76
N SER A 46 24.08 16.11 9.44
CA SER A 46 22.77 15.62 9.98
C SER A 46 22.10 16.64 10.92
N ALA A 47 22.85 17.23 11.85
CA ALA A 47 22.31 18.20 12.81
C ALA A 47 21.93 19.52 12.13
N GLU A 48 22.75 20.01 11.21
CA GLU A 48 22.49 21.23 10.46
C GLU A 48 21.24 21.07 9.56
N ALA A 49 21.12 19.96 8.82
CA ALA A 49 19.96 19.68 7.98
C ALA A 49 18.67 19.56 8.82
N ARG A 50 18.74 18.98 10.02
CA ARG A 50 17.61 18.93 10.95
C ARG A 50 17.17 20.33 11.39
N ALA A 51 18.11 21.18 11.79
CA ALA A 51 17.82 22.55 12.19
C ALA A 51 17.29 23.38 11.01
N PHE A 52 17.88 23.18 9.81
CA PHE A 52 17.50 23.86 8.58
C PHE A 52 16.05 23.52 8.17
N VAL A 53 15.68 22.24 8.14
CA VAL A 53 14.33 21.79 7.81
C VAL A 53 13.35 22.24 8.88
N ALA A 54 13.70 22.16 10.16
CA ALA A 54 12.87 22.65 11.25
C ALA A 54 12.60 24.17 11.17
N ALA A 55 13.58 24.96 10.71
CA ALA A 55 13.39 26.39 10.50
C ALA A 55 12.48 26.73 9.30
N LYS A 56 12.31 25.80 8.35
CA LYS A 56 11.41 25.92 7.19
C LYS A 56 10.02 25.33 7.48
N ALA A 57 9.87 24.53 8.53
CA ALA A 57 8.60 23.94 8.94
C ALA A 57 7.60 25.03 9.30
N GLU A 58 6.37 24.89 8.82
CA GLU A 58 5.29 25.82 9.13
C GLU A 58 4.64 25.42 10.46
N GLN A 59 4.46 26.38 11.36
CA GLN A 59 3.69 26.15 12.57
C GLN A 59 2.22 25.97 12.21
N ARG A 60 1.61 24.88 12.70
CA ARG A 60 0.21 24.55 12.51
C ARG A 60 -0.40 24.20 13.86
N ASP A 61 -1.54 24.77 14.17
CA ASP A 61 -2.26 24.51 15.43
C ASP A 61 -2.78 23.06 15.47
N GLU A 62 -3.18 22.53 14.31
CA GLU A 62 -3.57 21.14 14.11
C GLU A 62 -2.84 20.53 12.90
N THR A 63 -2.51 19.26 12.99
CA THR A 63 -1.89 18.48 11.91
C THR A 63 -2.79 17.29 11.52
N ALA A 64 -4.08 17.56 11.34
CA ALA A 64 -5.08 16.55 11.04
C ALA A 64 -5.05 16.12 9.56
N SER A 65 -4.76 17.06 8.63
CA SER A 65 -4.68 16.79 7.21
C SER A 65 -3.27 16.37 6.78
N PHE A 66 -3.19 15.75 5.60
CA PHE A 66 -1.94 15.42 4.94
C PHE A 66 -1.11 16.69 4.67
N GLU A 67 -1.76 17.77 4.20
CA GLU A 67 -1.10 19.04 3.92
C GLU A 67 -0.53 19.64 5.19
N ASP A 68 -1.34 19.83 6.24
CA ASP A 68 -0.88 20.44 7.48
C ASP A 68 0.29 19.67 8.10
N TYR A 69 0.17 18.33 8.13
CA TYR A 69 1.25 17.50 8.63
C TYR A 69 2.51 17.59 7.76
N GLY A 70 2.37 17.61 6.43
CA GLY A 70 3.48 17.74 5.51
C GLY A 70 4.21 19.09 5.64
N LEU A 71 3.48 20.19 5.68
CA LEU A 71 4.03 21.54 5.86
C LEU A 71 4.73 21.70 7.22
N ALA A 72 4.16 21.12 8.26
CA ALA A 72 4.78 21.09 9.60
C ALA A 72 6.02 20.19 9.67
N LEU A 73 6.11 19.14 8.83
CA LEU A 73 7.20 18.18 8.86
C LEU A 73 8.41 18.65 8.04
N VAL A 74 8.20 19.13 6.80
CA VAL A 74 9.28 19.38 5.84
C VAL A 74 9.33 20.83 5.33
N GLY A 75 8.34 21.64 5.63
CA GLY A 75 8.19 23.00 5.09
C GLY A 75 7.68 23.00 3.64
N ARG A 76 7.28 24.18 3.16
CA ARG A 76 6.57 24.37 1.89
C ARG A 76 7.36 23.88 0.67
N GLU A 77 8.65 24.20 0.60
CA GLU A 77 9.46 23.92 -0.59
C GLU A 77 9.60 22.41 -0.86
N LEU A 78 9.88 21.62 0.17
CA LEU A 78 9.95 20.14 0.05
C LEU A 78 8.56 19.53 -0.10
N TYR A 79 7.56 20.08 0.58
CA TYR A 79 6.18 19.65 0.47
C TYR A 79 5.67 19.75 -0.97
N GLU A 80 5.78 20.93 -1.58
CA GLU A 80 5.35 21.16 -2.96
C GLU A 80 6.15 20.33 -3.97
N ALA A 81 7.46 20.16 -3.74
CA ALA A 81 8.30 19.42 -4.67
C ALA A 81 8.08 17.91 -4.66
N PHE A 82 7.80 17.31 -3.50
CA PHE A 82 7.82 15.84 -3.36
C PHE A 82 6.49 15.22 -2.93
N LEU A 83 5.59 15.98 -2.30
CA LEU A 83 4.40 15.45 -1.66
C LEU A 83 3.11 15.89 -2.33
N ASP A 84 2.91 17.17 -2.59
CA ASP A 84 1.65 17.74 -3.07
C ASP A 84 1.19 17.15 -4.40
N GLY A 85 1.95 17.33 -5.47
CA GLY A 85 1.57 16.92 -6.82
C GLY A 85 1.40 15.38 -6.94
N TYR A 86 2.30 14.63 -6.31
CA TYR A 86 2.17 13.17 -6.26
C TYR A 86 0.89 12.74 -5.54
N THR A 87 0.59 13.34 -4.39
CA THR A 87 -0.57 13.00 -3.57
C THR A 87 -1.88 13.32 -4.29
N ARG A 88 -1.96 14.49 -4.95
CA ARG A 88 -3.13 14.86 -5.77
C ARG A 88 -3.40 13.84 -6.87
N LYS A 89 -2.36 13.38 -7.58
CA LYS A 89 -2.50 12.34 -8.61
C LYS A 89 -2.91 11.00 -8.03
N GLN A 90 -2.22 10.55 -6.97
CA GLN A 90 -2.46 9.25 -6.36
C GLN A 90 -3.87 9.13 -5.77
N TRP A 91 -4.34 10.18 -5.08
CA TRP A 91 -5.62 10.13 -4.37
C TRP A 91 -6.76 10.81 -5.14
N GLY A 92 -6.47 11.70 -6.10
CA GLY A 92 -7.46 12.46 -6.85
C GLY A 92 -8.25 13.44 -5.98
N LEU A 93 -7.65 13.87 -4.87
CA LEU A 93 -8.23 14.73 -3.84
C LEU A 93 -7.23 15.80 -3.44
N ASP A 94 -7.73 16.87 -2.85
CA ASP A 94 -6.86 17.87 -2.24
C ASP A 94 -6.17 17.26 -1.00
N PRO A 95 -4.84 17.41 -0.84
CA PRO A 95 -4.13 16.95 0.35
C PRO A 95 -4.68 17.51 1.67
N ALA A 96 -5.33 18.67 1.65
CA ALA A 96 -6.02 19.24 2.81
C ALA A 96 -7.24 18.40 3.26
N GLU A 97 -7.84 17.61 2.34
CA GLU A 97 -8.96 16.72 2.63
C GLU A 97 -8.51 15.32 3.10
N LEU A 98 -7.25 14.98 2.87
CA LEU A 98 -6.70 13.66 3.20
C LEU A 98 -6.20 13.62 4.66
N PRO A 99 -6.36 12.48 5.38
CA PRO A 99 -5.88 12.36 6.74
C PRO A 99 -4.35 12.31 6.81
N ALA A 100 -3.77 12.93 7.82
CA ALA A 100 -2.32 12.92 8.08
C ALA A 100 -1.70 11.52 8.20
N SER A 101 -2.50 10.50 8.55
CA SER A 101 -2.04 9.11 8.69
C SER A 101 -1.45 8.53 7.40
N ILE A 102 -1.82 9.06 6.24
CA ILE A 102 -1.26 8.66 4.94
C ILE A 102 0.22 9.04 4.86
N LEU A 103 0.61 10.23 5.35
CA LEU A 103 1.99 10.71 5.32
C LEU A 103 2.83 10.20 6.50
N LYS A 104 2.22 9.99 7.68
CA LYS A 104 2.93 9.56 8.90
C LYS A 104 3.76 8.28 8.76
N ARG A 105 3.45 7.46 7.78
CA ARG A 105 4.19 6.23 7.48
C ARG A 105 5.45 6.45 6.64
N LEU A 106 5.62 7.61 6.01
CA LEU A 106 6.79 7.93 5.20
C LEU A 106 7.87 8.54 6.10
N PRO A 107 9.07 7.95 6.20
CA PRO A 107 10.12 8.47 7.06
C PRO A 107 10.77 9.71 6.44
N LEU A 108 11.07 10.71 7.30
CA LEU A 108 12.02 11.78 7.01
C LEU A 108 13.34 11.42 7.70
N ARG A 109 14.43 11.37 6.93
CA ARG A 109 15.73 10.93 7.46
C ARG A 109 16.78 12.01 7.33
N PHE A 110 17.50 12.26 8.42
CA PHE A 110 18.68 13.13 8.44
C PHE A 110 19.98 12.33 8.41
N SER A 111 19.98 11.26 7.61
CA SER A 111 21.10 10.40 7.30
C SER A 111 21.09 10.08 5.79
N TYR A 112 22.13 9.44 5.27
CA TYR A 112 22.18 8.98 3.87
C TYR A 112 21.47 7.63 3.64
N ASP A 113 20.67 7.17 4.60
CA ASP A 113 19.87 5.95 4.45
C ASP A 113 18.70 6.20 3.49
N ASP A 114 18.74 5.58 2.31
CA ASP A 114 17.75 5.67 1.25
C ASP A 114 16.85 4.43 1.14
N ARG A 115 16.92 3.51 2.12
CA ARG A 115 16.01 2.36 2.17
C ARG A 115 14.58 2.84 2.33
N TYR A 116 13.68 2.34 1.49
CA TYR A 116 12.27 2.75 1.58
C TYR A 116 11.60 2.24 2.86
N HIS A 117 11.94 1.02 3.28
CA HIS A 117 11.43 0.39 4.50
C HIS A 117 12.54 0.22 5.55
N ASP A 118 12.14 0.27 6.82
CA ASP A 118 13.02 0.00 7.99
C ASP A 118 12.86 -1.42 8.54
N HIS A 119 12.15 -2.30 7.82
CA HIS A 119 11.88 -3.66 8.27
C HIS A 119 13.17 -4.48 8.37
N ARG A 120 13.26 -5.30 9.42
CA ARG A 120 14.40 -6.21 9.66
C ARG A 120 14.61 -7.20 8.50
N PHE A 121 13.50 -7.68 7.92
CA PHE A 121 13.51 -8.62 6.80
C PHE A 121 12.93 -7.93 5.57
N GLN A 122 13.74 -7.85 4.53
CA GLN A 122 13.34 -7.30 3.23
C GLN A 122 13.82 -8.27 2.16
N ALA A 123 12.91 -8.79 1.36
CA ALA A 123 13.23 -9.79 0.36
C ALA A 123 12.16 -9.86 -0.72
N ILE A 124 12.53 -10.44 -1.85
CA ILE A 124 11.65 -10.78 -2.95
C ILE A 124 11.67 -12.29 -3.18
N PRO A 125 10.52 -12.93 -3.45
CA PRO A 125 10.48 -14.35 -3.78
C PRO A 125 11.25 -14.63 -5.06
N ALA A 126 12.17 -15.59 -5.05
CA ALA A 126 12.98 -15.96 -6.23
C ALA A 126 12.14 -16.38 -7.44
N GLY A 127 11.02 -17.06 -7.21
CA GLY A 127 10.08 -17.48 -8.27
C GLY A 127 8.90 -16.51 -8.49
N GLY A 128 8.94 -15.32 -7.90
CA GLY A 128 7.83 -14.36 -7.91
C GLY A 128 6.71 -14.71 -6.92
N TYR A 129 5.80 -13.75 -6.73
CA TYR A 129 4.71 -13.88 -5.74
C TYR A 129 3.68 -14.96 -6.11
N THR A 130 3.42 -15.16 -7.40
CA THR A 130 2.49 -16.21 -7.86
C THR A 130 2.95 -17.59 -7.43
N ALA A 131 4.25 -17.89 -7.51
CA ALA A 131 4.80 -19.18 -7.10
C ALA A 131 4.59 -19.46 -5.60
N ILE A 132 4.75 -18.43 -4.74
CA ILE A 132 4.48 -18.56 -3.30
C ILE A 132 2.99 -18.84 -3.05
N VAL A 133 2.08 -18.13 -3.72
CA VAL A 133 0.64 -18.36 -3.57
C VAL A 133 0.26 -19.75 -4.05
N GLN A 134 0.80 -20.20 -5.19
CA GLN A 134 0.60 -21.57 -5.67
C GLN A 134 1.07 -22.60 -4.65
N ALA A 135 2.26 -22.44 -4.08
CA ALA A 135 2.78 -23.35 -3.06
C ALA A 135 1.94 -23.35 -1.77
N MET A 136 1.34 -22.21 -1.39
CA MET A 136 0.40 -22.13 -0.27
C MET A 136 -0.89 -22.90 -0.54
N LEU A 137 -1.36 -22.91 -1.78
CA LEU A 137 -2.59 -23.56 -2.22
C LEU A 137 -2.39 -25.04 -2.58
N ASP A 138 -1.14 -25.49 -2.78
CA ASP A 138 -0.81 -26.88 -3.10
C ASP A 138 -0.96 -27.80 -1.88
N HIS A 139 -2.21 -28.14 -1.59
CA HIS A 139 -2.56 -29.02 -0.46
C HIS A 139 -3.79 -29.85 -0.81
N PRO A 140 -3.82 -31.17 -0.51
CA PRO A 140 -4.91 -32.09 -0.92
C PRO A 140 -6.29 -31.74 -0.34
N ARG A 141 -6.36 -30.89 0.68
CA ARG A 141 -7.62 -30.41 1.27
C ARG A 141 -8.01 -28.99 0.80
N ILE A 142 -7.30 -28.44 -0.18
CA ILE A 142 -7.62 -27.12 -0.76
C ILE A 142 -8.08 -27.35 -2.20
N GLU A 143 -9.30 -26.93 -2.50
CA GLU A 143 -9.83 -26.85 -3.87
C GLU A 143 -9.81 -25.40 -4.32
N VAL A 144 -9.12 -25.13 -5.43
CA VAL A 144 -9.05 -23.79 -6.05
C VAL A 144 -10.01 -23.72 -7.23
N ARG A 145 -10.97 -22.83 -7.17
CA ARG A 145 -11.93 -22.56 -8.26
C ARG A 145 -11.70 -21.17 -8.81
N LEU A 146 -11.05 -21.11 -9.98
CA LEU A 146 -10.84 -19.85 -10.70
C LEU A 146 -12.11 -19.46 -11.46
N SER A 147 -12.25 -18.15 -11.74
CA SER A 147 -13.40 -17.59 -12.47
C SER A 147 -14.77 -17.98 -11.85
N THR A 148 -14.80 -18.15 -10.54
CA THR A 148 -15.98 -18.57 -9.79
C THR A 148 -16.28 -17.52 -8.73
N GLU A 149 -17.47 -16.95 -8.77
CA GLU A 149 -17.96 -16.03 -7.76
C GLU A 149 -18.61 -16.80 -6.60
N LEU A 150 -18.18 -16.50 -5.37
CA LEU A 150 -18.79 -17.06 -4.16
C LEU A 150 -20.15 -16.38 -3.92
N ARG A 151 -21.20 -17.17 -3.69
CA ARG A 151 -22.52 -16.70 -3.31
C ARG A 151 -22.70 -16.77 -1.80
N ARG A 152 -23.47 -15.82 -1.23
CA ARG A 152 -23.71 -15.80 0.23
C ARG A 152 -24.43 -17.03 0.77
N ASP A 153 -25.25 -17.64 -0.05
CA ASP A 153 -26.10 -18.81 0.23
C ASP A 153 -25.47 -20.14 -0.16
N ASP A 154 -24.20 -20.12 -0.62
CA ASP A 154 -23.43 -21.35 -0.82
C ASP A 154 -23.31 -22.11 0.53
N PRO A 155 -23.47 -23.45 0.53
CA PRO A 155 -23.57 -24.26 1.74
C PRO A 155 -22.19 -24.53 2.38
N TYR A 156 -21.57 -23.50 2.94
CA TYR A 156 -20.30 -23.61 3.68
C TYR A 156 -20.53 -23.45 5.19
N ASP A 157 -19.81 -24.20 6.00
CA ASP A 157 -19.86 -24.10 7.47
C ASP A 157 -19.39 -22.72 7.94
N HIS A 158 -18.40 -22.15 7.25
CA HIS A 158 -17.87 -20.81 7.52
C HIS A 158 -17.23 -20.20 6.28
N ILE A 159 -17.47 -18.91 6.05
CA ILE A 159 -16.91 -18.14 4.95
C ILE A 159 -15.84 -17.19 5.48
N VAL A 160 -14.68 -17.18 4.84
CA VAL A 160 -13.65 -16.13 5.04
C VAL A 160 -13.69 -15.20 3.84
N TRP A 161 -14.32 -14.04 4.03
CA TRP A 161 -14.51 -13.07 2.95
C TRP A 161 -13.32 -12.12 2.85
N THR A 162 -12.66 -12.08 1.69
CA THR A 162 -11.51 -11.21 1.40
C THR A 162 -11.81 -10.13 0.36
N GLY A 163 -12.97 -10.21 -0.29
CA GLY A 163 -13.44 -9.21 -1.25
C GLY A 163 -13.92 -7.91 -0.57
N PRO A 164 -14.30 -6.89 -1.32
CA PRO A 164 -14.84 -5.65 -0.75
C PRO A 164 -16.03 -5.92 0.14
N ILE A 165 -16.04 -5.32 1.34
CA ILE A 165 -17.11 -5.54 2.33
C ILE A 165 -18.46 -5.05 1.81
N ASP A 166 -18.52 -3.94 1.10
CA ASP A 166 -19.72 -3.40 0.48
C ASP A 166 -20.29 -4.32 -0.61
N ALA A 167 -19.42 -4.98 -1.38
CA ALA A 167 -19.85 -5.95 -2.38
C ALA A 167 -20.51 -7.19 -1.75
N TYR A 168 -20.01 -7.66 -0.59
CA TYR A 168 -20.66 -8.76 0.15
C TYR A 168 -22.11 -8.44 0.46
N PHE A 169 -22.44 -7.20 0.79
CA PHE A 169 -23.81 -6.74 1.08
C PHE A 169 -24.55 -6.17 -0.14
N GLY A 170 -24.07 -6.43 -1.37
CA GLY A 170 -24.73 -5.97 -2.59
C GLY A 170 -24.84 -4.46 -2.68
N PHE A 171 -23.92 -3.73 -2.03
CA PHE A 171 -23.86 -2.26 -2.01
C PHE A 171 -25.09 -1.58 -1.39
N GLU A 172 -25.77 -2.24 -0.44
CA GLU A 172 -27.04 -1.76 0.16
C GLU A 172 -26.92 -0.37 0.84
N HIS A 173 -25.72 0.01 1.31
CA HIS A 173 -25.41 1.35 1.84
C HIS A 173 -24.62 2.21 0.85
N GLY A 174 -24.58 1.82 -0.43
CA GLY A 174 -23.79 2.46 -1.49
C GLY A 174 -22.35 1.94 -1.55
N ARG A 175 -21.65 2.27 -2.66
CA ARG A 175 -20.26 1.83 -2.86
C ARG A 175 -19.29 2.62 -1.99
N LEU A 176 -18.37 1.92 -1.34
CA LEU A 176 -17.23 2.55 -0.67
C LEU A 176 -16.24 3.09 -1.71
N GLY A 177 -15.58 4.19 -1.39
CA GLY A 177 -14.65 4.83 -2.29
C GLY A 177 -13.31 4.08 -2.37
N TYR A 178 -12.87 3.79 -3.59
CA TYR A 178 -11.55 3.22 -3.87
C TYR A 178 -10.84 3.97 -4.98
N ARG A 179 -9.51 3.93 -4.95
CA ARG A 179 -8.68 4.23 -6.12
C ARG A 179 -8.40 2.94 -6.87
N THR A 180 -8.40 3.03 -8.20
CA THR A 180 -7.87 2.01 -9.11
C THR A 180 -6.64 2.52 -9.83
N LEU A 181 -5.94 1.62 -10.52
CA LEU A 181 -4.76 1.93 -11.31
C LEU A 181 -4.97 1.41 -12.73
N ASP A 182 -4.65 2.26 -13.70
CA ASP A 182 -4.44 1.84 -15.08
C ASP A 182 -2.94 1.65 -15.30
N PHE A 183 -2.58 0.54 -15.94
CA PHE A 183 -1.18 0.17 -16.19
C PHE A 183 -0.90 0.19 -17.70
N ARG A 184 0.21 0.83 -18.08
CA ARG A 184 0.75 0.75 -19.42
C ARG A 184 2.09 0.03 -19.36
N HIS A 185 2.16 -1.14 -20.00
CA HIS A 185 3.36 -1.95 -20.08
C HIS A 185 4.07 -1.70 -21.41
N GLU A 186 5.39 -1.51 -21.34
CA GLU A 186 6.22 -1.31 -22.54
C GLU A 186 7.48 -2.18 -22.44
N LEU A 187 7.87 -2.80 -23.55
CA LEU A 187 9.09 -3.58 -23.69
C LEU A 187 10.17 -2.73 -24.34
N HIS A 188 11.36 -2.75 -23.77
CA HIS A 188 12.51 -1.98 -24.25
C HIS A 188 13.77 -2.83 -24.30
N ASP A 189 14.74 -2.43 -25.13
CA ASP A 189 16.09 -2.95 -25.12
C ASP A 189 16.89 -2.33 -23.94
N GLY A 190 17.72 -3.14 -23.30
CA GLY A 190 18.67 -2.68 -22.29
C GLY A 190 18.02 -2.23 -20.98
N ASP A 191 18.32 -1.02 -20.56
CA ASP A 191 17.92 -0.40 -19.27
C ASP A 191 17.33 0.99 -19.54
N VAL A 192 16.18 1.31 -18.97
CA VAL A 192 15.45 2.57 -19.25
C VAL A 192 15.72 3.63 -18.20
N GLN A 193 15.60 3.28 -16.92
CA GLN A 193 15.65 4.29 -15.84
C GLN A 193 16.72 4.01 -14.78
N GLY A 194 17.39 2.85 -14.83
CA GLY A 194 18.48 2.50 -13.92
C GLY A 194 18.07 2.31 -12.47
N CYS A 195 16.77 2.14 -12.21
CA CYS A 195 16.24 1.89 -10.87
C CYS A 195 14.89 1.16 -10.96
N VAL A 196 14.52 0.50 -9.87
CA VAL A 196 13.29 -0.29 -9.84
C VAL A 196 12.03 0.57 -9.94
N VAL A 197 11.99 1.72 -9.25
CA VAL A 197 10.84 2.64 -9.26
C VAL A 197 11.30 4.08 -9.31
N MET A 198 10.71 4.82 -10.24
CA MET A 198 10.79 6.26 -10.33
C MET A 198 9.41 6.85 -10.09
N ASN A 199 9.26 7.62 -9.00
CA ASN A 199 8.05 8.41 -8.75
C ASN A 199 8.13 9.74 -9.50
N TYR A 200 7.01 10.23 -9.98
CA TYR A 200 6.89 11.52 -10.67
C TYR A 200 6.10 12.45 -9.77
N CYS A 201 6.78 13.43 -9.17
CA CYS A 201 6.18 14.31 -8.17
C CYS A 201 5.47 15.52 -8.77
N ASP A 202 5.91 15.99 -9.94
CA ASP A 202 5.34 17.17 -10.58
C ASP A 202 3.88 16.93 -11.01
N ALA A 203 3.00 17.90 -10.78
CA ALA A 203 1.56 17.78 -11.02
C ALA A 203 1.17 17.73 -12.50
N ASP A 204 2.00 18.28 -13.38
CA ASP A 204 1.82 18.29 -14.83
C ASP A 204 2.15 16.95 -15.50
N VAL A 205 2.86 16.05 -14.80
CA VAL A 205 3.10 14.68 -15.25
C VAL A 205 1.91 13.80 -14.87
N PRO A 206 1.19 13.19 -15.83
CA PRO A 206 -0.11 12.54 -15.54
C PRO A 206 0.00 11.23 -14.77
N HIS A 207 1.11 10.51 -14.85
CA HIS A 207 1.35 9.26 -14.14
C HIS A 207 1.99 9.48 -12.77
N THR A 208 1.85 8.52 -11.89
CA THR A 208 2.41 8.57 -10.53
C THR A 208 3.81 8.00 -10.46
N ARG A 209 4.05 6.88 -11.18
CA ARG A 209 5.35 6.19 -11.17
C ARG A 209 5.56 5.37 -12.43
N ILE A 210 6.83 5.06 -12.67
CA ILE A 210 7.23 4.02 -13.61
C ILE A 210 8.04 2.98 -12.83
N THR A 211 7.68 1.71 -13.02
CA THR A 211 8.40 0.55 -12.47
C THR A 211 9.16 -0.13 -13.58
N GLU A 212 10.46 -0.35 -13.43
CA GLU A 212 11.27 -1.16 -14.33
C GLU A 212 11.57 -2.51 -13.68
N HIS A 213 10.90 -3.55 -14.16
CA HIS A 213 10.75 -4.81 -13.43
C HIS A 213 12.04 -5.60 -13.24
N LYS A 214 12.99 -5.56 -14.18
CA LYS A 214 14.24 -6.32 -14.06
C LYS A 214 15.07 -5.97 -12.82
N HIS A 215 14.94 -4.73 -12.32
CA HIS A 215 15.64 -4.29 -11.11
C HIS A 215 15.11 -4.90 -9.81
N PHE A 216 13.96 -5.61 -9.84
CA PHE A 216 13.52 -6.43 -8.71
C PHE A 216 14.31 -7.74 -8.59
N ALA A 217 14.95 -8.19 -9.69
CA ALA A 217 15.74 -9.41 -9.72
C ALA A 217 17.18 -9.14 -10.16
N PRO A 218 17.99 -8.37 -9.36
CA PRO A 218 19.35 -7.97 -9.75
C PRO A 218 20.34 -9.15 -9.85
N TRP A 219 19.90 -10.35 -9.52
CA TRP A 219 20.61 -11.61 -9.71
C TRP A 219 20.34 -12.29 -11.05
N GLU A 220 19.50 -11.71 -11.89
CA GLU A 220 19.18 -12.18 -13.24
C GLU A 220 19.74 -11.19 -14.26
N THR A 221 20.05 -11.69 -15.46
CA THR A 221 20.53 -10.86 -16.57
C THR A 221 19.55 -10.99 -17.71
N HIS A 222 19.08 -9.85 -18.22
CA HIS A 222 18.13 -9.76 -19.32
C HIS A 222 18.55 -8.66 -20.29
N ASP A 223 18.56 -8.97 -21.59
CA ASP A 223 18.81 -7.99 -22.65
C ASP A 223 17.64 -7.02 -22.83
N LEU A 224 16.44 -7.49 -22.48
CA LEU A 224 15.19 -6.72 -22.53
C LEU A 224 14.76 -6.29 -21.13
N THR A 225 14.00 -5.22 -21.06
CA THR A 225 13.35 -4.75 -19.84
C THR A 225 11.88 -4.43 -20.09
N VAL A 226 11.06 -4.63 -19.06
CA VAL A 226 9.65 -4.21 -19.07
C VAL A 226 9.48 -3.04 -18.10
N THR A 227 8.92 -1.96 -18.61
CA THR A 227 8.45 -0.86 -17.76
C THR A 227 6.93 -0.92 -17.60
N THR A 228 6.46 -0.50 -16.43
CA THR A 228 5.03 -0.32 -16.13
C THR A 228 4.80 1.10 -15.65
N THR A 229 4.06 1.87 -16.45
CA THR A 229 3.61 3.22 -16.08
C THR A 229 2.26 3.13 -15.39
N GLU A 230 2.12 3.76 -14.20
CA GLU A 230 0.92 3.71 -13.37
C GLU A 230 0.16 5.04 -13.40
N PHE A 231 -1.14 4.96 -13.70
CA PHE A 231 -2.07 6.09 -13.66
C PHE A 231 -3.15 5.80 -12.62
N SER A 232 -3.27 6.66 -11.62
CA SER A 232 -4.28 6.50 -10.57
C SER A 232 -5.57 7.25 -10.91
N ARG A 233 -6.72 6.60 -10.73
CA ARG A 233 -8.05 7.21 -10.89
C ARG A 233 -9.04 6.67 -9.87
N ALA A 234 -10.22 7.30 -9.75
CA ALA A 234 -11.32 6.76 -8.95
C ALA A 234 -11.78 5.41 -9.53
N ALA A 235 -12.02 4.43 -8.67
CA ALA A 235 -12.55 3.15 -9.08
C ALA A 235 -14.05 3.26 -9.41
N GLY A 236 -14.43 2.79 -10.59
CA GLY A 236 -15.80 2.61 -11.02
C GLY A 236 -16.32 1.20 -10.77
N ALA A 237 -17.55 0.94 -11.23
CA ALA A 237 -18.12 -0.41 -11.19
C ALA A 237 -17.34 -1.34 -12.13
N GLY A 238 -16.84 -2.47 -11.61
CA GLY A 238 -16.05 -3.44 -12.36
C GLY A 238 -14.54 -3.21 -12.35
N ASP A 239 -14.08 -2.09 -11.81
CA ASP A 239 -12.64 -1.86 -11.60
C ASP A 239 -12.10 -2.65 -10.41
N VAL A 240 -10.82 -2.99 -10.45
CA VAL A 240 -10.12 -3.58 -9.32
C VAL A 240 -9.87 -2.50 -8.25
N PRO A 241 -10.36 -2.67 -7.01
CA PRO A 241 -10.18 -1.70 -5.94
C PRO A 241 -8.81 -1.85 -5.30
N TYR A 242 -7.84 -1.00 -5.65
CA TYR A 242 -6.47 -1.08 -5.09
C TYR A 242 -6.32 -0.38 -3.75
N TYR A 243 -6.85 0.84 -3.59
CA TYR A 243 -6.63 1.66 -2.40
C TYR A 243 -7.94 2.17 -1.82
N PRO A 244 -8.31 1.78 -0.58
CA PRO A 244 -9.50 2.31 0.08
C PRO A 244 -9.31 3.78 0.44
N ILE A 245 -10.33 4.61 0.13
CA ILE A 245 -10.38 6.03 0.48
C ILE A 245 -11.10 6.15 1.82
N ARG A 246 -10.39 6.52 2.90
CA ARG A 246 -10.92 6.55 4.27
C ARG A 246 -11.16 7.97 4.78
N LEU A 247 -11.92 8.77 4.03
CA LEU A 247 -12.37 10.07 4.48
C LEU A 247 -13.53 9.95 5.50
N VAL A 248 -13.98 11.08 6.01
CA VAL A 248 -15.06 11.12 7.02
C VAL A 248 -16.35 10.46 6.51
N ARG A 249 -16.72 10.73 5.24
CA ARG A 249 -17.89 10.14 4.61
C ARG A 249 -17.78 8.62 4.50
N GLU A 250 -16.68 8.14 3.99
CA GLU A 250 -16.44 6.70 3.83
C GLU A 250 -16.36 5.98 5.17
N LYS A 251 -15.84 6.64 6.21
CA LYS A 251 -15.87 6.08 7.58
C LYS A 251 -17.28 5.98 8.15
N ALA A 252 -18.15 6.93 7.88
CA ALA A 252 -19.56 6.86 8.28
C ALA A 252 -20.26 5.69 7.57
N GLN A 253 -20.10 5.58 6.26
CA GLN A 253 -20.63 4.50 5.46
C GLN A 253 -20.08 3.13 5.86
N LEU A 254 -18.78 3.05 6.17
CA LEU A 254 -18.15 1.83 6.67
C LEU A 254 -18.77 1.36 8.00
N ARG A 255 -19.16 2.26 8.90
CA ARG A 255 -19.81 1.90 10.17
C ARG A 255 -21.10 1.11 9.94
N GLU A 256 -21.88 1.48 8.93
CA GLU A 256 -23.12 0.75 8.55
C GLU A 256 -22.78 -0.68 8.10
N TYR A 257 -21.79 -0.83 7.22
CA TYR A 257 -21.34 -2.16 6.78
C TYR A 257 -20.74 -2.99 7.91
N VAL A 258 -19.98 -2.40 8.83
CA VAL A 258 -19.42 -3.09 9.99
C VAL A 258 -20.52 -3.54 10.95
N ALA A 259 -21.52 -2.69 11.21
CA ALA A 259 -22.70 -3.06 12.02
C ALA A 259 -23.45 -4.24 11.38
N ARG A 260 -23.64 -4.17 10.07
CA ARG A 260 -24.30 -5.24 9.29
C ARG A 260 -23.51 -6.55 9.33
N ALA A 261 -22.19 -6.47 9.17
CA ALA A 261 -21.31 -7.64 9.22
C ALA A 261 -21.29 -8.32 10.59
N ARG A 262 -21.32 -7.53 11.68
CA ARG A 262 -21.42 -8.06 13.05
C ARG A 262 -22.74 -8.77 13.36
N ALA A 263 -23.79 -8.49 12.58
CA ALA A 263 -25.09 -9.13 12.72
C ALA A 263 -25.22 -10.45 11.90
N VAL A 264 -24.26 -10.75 11.02
CA VAL A 264 -24.23 -11.98 10.22
C VAL A 264 -23.41 -13.03 10.93
N THR A 265 -23.89 -14.28 10.94
CA THR A 265 -23.16 -15.46 11.48
C THR A 265 -22.54 -16.25 10.34
N GLY A 266 -21.49 -17.02 10.64
CA GLY A 266 -20.84 -17.92 9.67
C GLY A 266 -19.92 -17.21 8.67
N VAL A 267 -19.58 -15.93 8.88
CA VAL A 267 -18.68 -15.17 8.00
C VAL A 267 -17.68 -14.37 8.82
N THR A 268 -16.41 -14.43 8.44
CA THR A 268 -15.34 -13.55 8.96
C THR A 268 -14.73 -12.73 7.81
N PHE A 269 -14.72 -11.42 7.96
CA PHE A 269 -14.14 -10.49 6.99
C PHE A 269 -12.68 -10.23 7.33
N VAL A 270 -11.78 -10.44 6.36
CA VAL A 270 -10.34 -10.30 6.54
C VAL A 270 -9.69 -9.59 5.35
N GLY A 271 -8.47 -9.11 5.57
CA GLY A 271 -7.66 -8.50 4.54
C GLY A 271 -8.08 -7.08 4.19
N ARG A 272 -7.37 -6.54 3.21
CA ARG A 272 -7.43 -5.12 2.82
C ARG A 272 -8.82 -4.66 2.39
N LEU A 273 -9.52 -5.48 1.58
CA LEU A 273 -10.84 -5.14 1.05
C LEU A 273 -11.95 -5.55 2.01
N GLY A 274 -11.85 -6.71 2.66
CA GLY A 274 -12.83 -7.21 3.63
C GLY A 274 -12.94 -6.35 4.89
N THR A 275 -11.88 -5.60 5.23
CA THR A 275 -11.88 -4.67 6.36
C THR A 275 -11.79 -3.19 5.94
N TYR A 276 -11.78 -2.90 4.64
CA TYR A 276 -11.64 -1.54 4.09
C TYR A 276 -10.48 -0.77 4.71
N ARG A 277 -9.31 -1.43 4.88
CA ARG A 277 -8.09 -0.83 5.46
C ARG A 277 -6.93 -0.87 4.49
N TYR A 278 -6.05 0.14 4.56
CA TYR A 278 -4.81 0.15 3.82
C TYR A 278 -3.76 -0.67 4.58
N LEU A 279 -3.52 -1.91 4.13
CA LEU A 279 -2.62 -2.86 4.78
C LEU A 279 -1.44 -3.19 3.87
N ASP A 280 -0.25 -3.31 4.44
CA ASP A 280 0.91 -3.89 3.77
C ASP A 280 0.82 -5.43 3.79
N MET A 281 1.58 -6.10 2.93
CA MET A 281 1.50 -7.56 2.77
C MET A 281 1.81 -8.33 4.05
N ASP A 282 2.82 -7.90 4.80
CA ASP A 282 3.24 -8.54 6.05
C ASP A 282 2.17 -8.43 7.14
N VAL A 283 1.52 -7.27 7.24
CA VAL A 283 0.38 -7.06 8.15
C VAL A 283 -0.81 -7.91 7.71
N THR A 284 -1.12 -7.94 6.40
CA THR A 284 -2.20 -8.78 5.86
C THR A 284 -1.98 -10.26 6.17
N ILE A 285 -0.77 -10.78 5.98
CA ILE A 285 -0.43 -12.17 6.29
C ILE A 285 -0.52 -12.42 7.81
N LYS A 286 -0.03 -11.49 8.64
CA LYS A 286 -0.13 -11.62 10.10
C LYS A 286 -1.59 -11.74 10.55
N GLU A 287 -2.45 -10.83 10.09
CA GLU A 287 -3.87 -10.83 10.43
C GLU A 287 -4.61 -12.07 9.90
N ALA A 288 -4.24 -12.56 8.72
CA ALA A 288 -4.79 -13.80 8.18
C ALA A 288 -4.41 -15.02 9.03
N LEU A 289 -3.17 -15.10 9.55
CA LEU A 289 -2.74 -16.15 10.46
C LEU A 289 -3.48 -16.09 11.81
N ASP A 290 -3.67 -14.89 12.35
CA ASP A 290 -4.43 -14.69 13.58
C ASP A 290 -5.91 -15.07 13.38
N ALA A 291 -6.53 -14.67 12.27
CA ALA A 291 -7.90 -15.03 11.92
C ALA A 291 -8.05 -16.55 11.76
N ALA A 292 -7.12 -17.20 11.09
CA ALA A 292 -7.12 -18.65 10.93
C ALA A 292 -7.04 -19.39 12.28
N ALA A 293 -6.28 -18.85 13.25
CA ALA A 293 -6.20 -19.42 14.60
C ALA A 293 -7.54 -19.30 15.34
N VAL A 294 -8.19 -18.14 15.29
CA VAL A 294 -9.50 -17.88 15.90
C VAL A 294 -10.59 -18.76 15.28
N ILE A 295 -10.65 -18.80 13.94
CA ILE A 295 -11.64 -19.60 13.21
C ILE A 295 -11.48 -21.08 13.54
N ARG A 296 -10.25 -21.60 13.53
CA ARG A 296 -9.97 -23.00 13.85
C ARG A 296 -10.39 -23.36 15.28
N ALA A 297 -10.12 -22.49 16.24
CA ALA A 297 -10.56 -22.70 17.64
C ALA A 297 -12.09 -22.70 17.73
N GLY A 298 -12.76 -21.71 17.13
CA GLY A 298 -14.22 -21.63 17.13
C GLY A 298 -14.90 -22.85 16.50
N LEU A 299 -14.37 -23.34 15.39
CA LEU A 299 -14.88 -24.56 14.73
C LEU A 299 -14.65 -25.83 15.57
N ALA A 300 -13.53 -25.92 16.29
CA ALA A 300 -13.21 -27.07 17.14
C ALA A 300 -14.05 -27.10 18.42
N ASP A 301 -14.26 -25.94 19.03
CA ASP A 301 -14.91 -25.82 20.35
C ASP A 301 -16.40 -25.50 20.24
N GLY A 302 -16.94 -25.29 19.02
CA GLY A 302 -18.33 -24.89 18.79
C GLY A 302 -18.64 -23.48 19.32
N THR A 303 -17.63 -22.63 19.48
CA THR A 303 -17.81 -21.26 19.99
C THR A 303 -18.03 -20.28 18.84
N PRO A 304 -18.76 -19.16 19.08
CA PRO A 304 -19.00 -18.16 18.03
C PRO A 304 -17.71 -17.60 17.43
N ILE A 305 -17.61 -17.62 16.10
CA ILE A 305 -16.50 -17.02 15.36
C ILE A 305 -16.87 -15.57 15.03
N PRO A 306 -16.02 -14.57 15.36
CA PRO A 306 -16.36 -13.18 15.17
C PRO A 306 -16.32 -12.78 13.68
N ALA A 307 -17.15 -11.78 13.32
CA ALA A 307 -17.14 -11.21 11.98
C ALA A 307 -15.80 -10.52 11.64
N PHE A 308 -15.09 -10.02 12.65
CA PHE A 308 -13.77 -9.40 12.52
C PHE A 308 -12.88 -9.83 13.68
N VAL A 309 -11.65 -10.23 13.37
CA VAL A 309 -10.61 -10.46 14.39
C VAL A 309 -9.89 -9.15 14.73
N VAL A 310 -9.77 -8.24 13.76
CA VAL A 310 -9.26 -6.87 13.97
C VAL A 310 -10.37 -5.90 13.61
N ASP A 311 -10.66 -4.95 14.51
CA ASP A 311 -11.73 -3.96 14.27
C ASP A 311 -11.39 -3.07 13.05
N PRO A 312 -12.20 -3.05 11.99
CA PRO A 312 -11.97 -2.21 10.82
C PRO A 312 -12.16 -0.71 11.10
N LEU A 313 -12.76 -0.35 12.23
CA LEU A 313 -13.01 1.04 12.63
C LEU A 313 -11.90 1.63 13.52
N ALA A 314 -10.96 0.81 13.96
CA ALA A 314 -9.82 1.22 14.78
C ALA A 314 -8.84 2.14 14.05
#